data_a124532ea00843fdb3f6d87d6f154173
#
_entry.id   a124532ea00843fdb3f6d87d6f154173
#
_cell.length_a   1.000
_cell.length_b   1.000
_cell.length_c   1.000
_cell.angle_alpha   90.00
_cell.angle_beta   90.00
_cell.angle_gamma   90.00
#
_symmetry.space_group_name_H-M   'P 1'
#
loop_
_entity.id
_entity.type
_entity.pdbx_description
1 polymer ?
#
loop_
_entity_poly.entity_id
_entity_poly.type
_entity_poly.pdbx_seq_one_letter_code
_entity_poly.pdbx_strand_id
1 'polypeptide(L)'
;MASYKIVFKQSVAKDLRPIPNKDVQRILKRIEQLEYDPRPPGSEKLTKAERYRIRQGNYRILYTVDDDLVTVTIVKIGHRRNVYR
;
A
#
# COMPACT_ATOMS: atom_id res chain seq x y z
N MET A 1 11.99 4.26 -18.30
CA MET A 1 11.51 3.41 -17.22
C MET A 1 10.03 3.63 -16.97
N ALA A 2 9.28 2.55 -16.89
CA ALA A 2 7.87 2.67 -16.61
C ALA A 2 7.67 3.04 -15.14
N SER A 3 6.84 4.03 -14.87
CA SER A 3 6.40 4.30 -13.53
C SER A 3 4.93 3.98 -13.40
N TYR A 4 4.59 3.32 -12.30
CA TYR A 4 3.22 2.91 -12.05
C TYR A 4 2.42 4.07 -11.49
N LYS A 5 1.19 4.20 -11.95
CA LYS A 5 0.25 5.18 -11.41
C LYS A 5 -0.21 4.67 -10.04
N ILE A 6 -0.22 5.55 -9.05
CA ILE A 6 -0.70 5.21 -7.71
C ILE A 6 -2.14 5.73 -7.56
N VAL A 7 -3.05 4.82 -7.24
CA VAL A 7 -4.45 5.13 -7.03
C VAL A 7 -4.83 4.68 -5.62
N PHE A 8 -5.62 5.48 -4.92
CA PHE A 8 -6.09 5.14 -3.59
C PHE A 8 -7.57 4.80 -3.63
N LYS A 9 -7.92 3.66 -3.05
CA LYS A 9 -9.31 3.32 -2.86
C LYS A 9 -9.93 4.35 -1.89
N GLN A 10 -11.18 4.70 -2.12
CA GLN A 10 -11.87 5.72 -1.33
C GLN A 10 -11.81 5.48 0.18
N SER A 11 -11.92 4.23 0.59
CA SER A 11 -11.90 3.85 1.99
C SER A 11 -10.56 4.10 2.68
N VAL A 12 -9.48 4.30 1.93
CA VAL A 12 -8.15 4.54 2.49
C VAL A 12 -8.07 5.85 3.27
N ALA A 13 -8.79 6.88 2.83
CA ALA A 13 -8.83 8.15 3.55
C ALA A 13 -9.33 7.94 4.98
N LYS A 14 -10.31 7.07 5.15
CA LYS A 14 -10.85 6.72 6.45
C LYS A 14 -9.83 5.97 7.30
N ASP A 15 -9.07 5.08 6.67
CA ASP A 15 -8.02 4.32 7.35
C ASP A 15 -6.93 5.23 7.90
N LEU A 16 -6.65 6.33 7.22
CA LEU A 16 -5.59 7.24 7.62
C LEU A 16 -5.97 8.18 8.77
N ARG A 17 -7.26 8.41 8.99
CA ARG A 17 -7.72 9.38 9.99
C ARG A 17 -7.20 9.13 11.41
N PRO A 18 -7.24 7.90 11.95
CA PRO A 18 -6.77 7.65 13.30
C PRO A 18 -5.25 7.58 13.43
N ILE A 19 -4.54 7.61 12.31
CA ILE A 19 -3.08 7.46 12.32
C ILE A 19 -2.42 8.82 12.57
N PRO A 20 -1.45 8.90 13.50
CA PRO A 20 -0.72 10.14 13.73
C PRO A 20 -0.09 10.67 12.44
N ASN A 21 -0.13 11.97 12.27
CA ASN A 21 0.32 12.62 11.04
C ASN A 21 1.76 12.25 10.64
N LYS A 22 2.63 12.11 11.62
CA LYS A 22 4.01 11.70 11.38
C LYS A 22 4.08 10.34 10.71
N ASP A 23 3.24 9.41 11.15
CA ASP A 23 3.19 8.07 10.58
C ASP A 23 2.53 8.08 9.20
N VAL A 24 1.52 8.93 9.02
CA VAL A 24 0.87 9.08 7.71
C VAL A 24 1.89 9.51 6.67
N GLN A 25 2.74 10.47 7.01
CA GLN A 25 3.77 10.94 6.07
C GLN A 25 4.73 9.83 5.69
N ARG A 26 5.14 9.02 6.64
CA ARG A 26 6.03 7.88 6.39
C ARG A 26 5.37 6.83 5.52
N ILE A 27 4.09 6.57 5.77
CA ILE A 27 3.29 5.63 5.00
C ILE A 27 3.19 6.11 3.54
N LEU A 28 2.85 7.38 3.35
CA LEU A 28 2.71 7.93 2.01
C LEU A 28 4.03 7.91 1.24
N LYS A 29 5.12 8.16 1.94
CA LYS A 29 6.44 8.09 1.33
C LYS A 29 6.79 6.67 0.90
N ARG A 30 6.41 5.69 1.70
CA ARG A 30 6.61 4.29 1.37
C ARG A 30 5.80 3.90 0.13
N ILE A 31 4.57 4.37 0.06
CA ILE A 31 3.67 4.12 -1.07
C ILE A 31 4.24 4.76 -2.35
N GLU A 32 4.78 5.95 -2.24
CA GLU A 32 5.37 6.67 -3.38
C GLU A 32 6.44 5.84 -4.07
N GLN A 33 7.20 5.07 -3.31
CA GLN A 33 8.25 4.23 -3.87
C GLN A 33 7.71 3.11 -4.76
N LEU A 34 6.44 2.74 -4.57
CA LEU A 34 5.81 1.73 -5.40
C LEU A 34 5.64 2.16 -6.86
N GLU A 35 5.74 3.47 -7.13
CA GLU A 35 5.74 3.99 -8.50
C GLU A 35 6.83 3.36 -9.33
N TYR A 36 7.99 3.17 -8.74
CA TYR A 36 9.17 2.71 -9.45
C TYR A 36 9.40 1.22 -9.31
N ASP A 37 8.94 0.65 -8.19
CA ASP A 37 9.08 -0.78 -7.95
C ASP A 37 7.86 -1.25 -7.15
N PRO A 38 6.83 -1.78 -7.82
CA PRO A 38 5.61 -2.19 -7.13
C PRO A 38 5.75 -3.47 -6.31
N ARG A 39 6.87 -4.16 -6.47
CA ARG A 39 7.16 -5.38 -5.68
C ARG A 39 8.51 -5.27 -5.03
N PRO A 40 8.69 -4.26 -4.12
CA PRO A 40 10.00 -4.03 -3.51
C PRO A 40 10.38 -5.12 -2.52
N PRO A 41 11.66 -5.18 -2.14
CA PRO A 41 12.07 -6.08 -1.05
C PRO A 41 11.20 -5.82 0.18
N GLY A 42 10.74 -6.89 0.81
CA GLY A 42 9.84 -6.77 1.95
C GLY A 42 8.37 -6.84 1.58
N SER A 43 8.02 -6.77 0.30
CA SER A 43 6.64 -6.99 -0.12
C SER A 43 6.33 -8.48 -0.11
N GLU A 44 5.10 -8.82 0.28
CA GLU A 44 4.63 -10.19 0.28
C GLU A 44 3.37 -10.30 -0.57
N LYS A 45 3.34 -11.27 -1.45
CA LYS A 45 2.14 -11.53 -2.24
C LYS A 45 1.18 -12.34 -1.38
N LEU A 46 -0.05 -11.86 -1.27
CA LEU A 46 -1.09 -12.56 -0.54
C LEU A 46 -1.71 -13.62 -1.45
N THR A 47 -2.04 -14.76 -0.86
CA THR A 47 -2.52 -15.93 -1.60
C THR A 47 -3.76 -15.63 -2.42
N LYS A 48 -3.82 -16.17 -3.62
CA LYS A 48 -5.00 -16.19 -4.51
C LYS A 48 -5.39 -14.87 -5.17
N ALA A 49 -4.69 -13.76 -4.91
CA ALA A 49 -5.02 -12.50 -5.57
C ALA A 49 -3.74 -11.79 -5.98
N GLU A 50 -3.85 -10.88 -6.93
CA GLU A 50 -2.76 -9.97 -7.26
C GLU A 50 -2.67 -8.88 -6.20
N ARG A 51 -2.71 -9.30 -4.95
CA ARG A 51 -2.72 -8.45 -3.78
C ARG A 51 -1.42 -8.60 -3.02
N TYR A 52 -0.86 -7.48 -2.60
CA TYR A 52 0.44 -7.43 -1.94
C TYR A 52 0.34 -6.66 -0.64
N ARG A 53 1.31 -6.89 0.22
CA ARG A 53 1.42 -6.20 1.50
C ARG A 53 2.84 -5.71 1.70
N ILE A 54 2.97 -4.46 2.17
CA ILE A 54 4.24 -3.93 2.65
C ILE A 54 4.03 -3.37 4.05
N ARG A 55 5.11 -3.28 4.81
CA ARG A 55 5.08 -2.76 6.17
C ARG A 55 5.75 -1.40 6.24
N GLN A 56 5.20 -0.55 7.10
CA GLN A 56 5.83 0.71 7.46
C GLN A 56 5.60 0.92 8.96
N GLY A 57 6.67 0.71 9.76
CA GLY A 57 6.53 0.75 11.22
C GLY A 57 5.56 -0.32 11.68
N ASN A 58 4.55 0.09 12.45
CA ASN A 58 3.51 -0.82 12.94
C ASN A 58 2.32 -0.91 12.02
N TYR A 59 2.44 -0.36 10.81
CA TYR A 59 1.32 -0.32 9.87
C TYR A 59 1.56 -1.24 8.69
N ARG A 60 0.47 -1.69 8.10
CA ARG A 60 0.49 -2.52 6.91
C ARG A 60 -0.28 -1.85 5.82
N ILE A 61 0.25 -1.93 4.62
CA ILE A 61 -0.34 -1.34 3.43
C ILE A 61 -0.67 -2.48 2.49
N LEU A 62 -1.96 -2.65 2.19
CA LEU A 62 -2.41 -3.64 1.24
C LEU A 62 -2.68 -2.95 -0.08
N TYR A 63 -2.19 -3.53 -1.16
CA TYR A 63 -2.36 -2.94 -2.49
C TYR A 63 -2.43 -4.02 -3.55
N THR A 64 -2.92 -3.64 -4.72
CA THR A 64 -2.93 -4.50 -5.89
C THR A 64 -2.05 -3.90 -6.97
N VAL A 65 -1.53 -4.75 -7.84
CA VAL A 65 -0.71 -4.32 -8.96
C VAL A 65 -1.33 -4.83 -10.24
N ASP A 66 -1.57 -3.93 -11.18
CA ASP A 66 -2.05 -4.28 -12.50
C ASP A 66 -0.97 -3.89 -13.50
N ASP A 67 -0.24 -4.90 -13.97
CA ASP A 67 0.88 -4.65 -14.89
C ASP A 67 0.43 -4.18 -16.27
N ASP A 68 -0.75 -4.58 -16.69
CA ASP A 68 -1.28 -4.17 -17.98
C ASP A 68 -1.65 -2.69 -17.99
N LEU A 69 -2.26 -2.23 -16.90
CA LEU A 69 -2.63 -0.82 -16.76
C LEU A 69 -1.53 0.01 -16.11
N VAL A 70 -0.43 -0.63 -15.74
CA VAL A 70 0.70 0.00 -15.05
C VAL A 70 0.20 0.83 -13.86
N THR A 71 -0.64 0.20 -13.02
CA THR A 71 -1.33 0.87 -11.93
C THR A 71 -1.20 0.07 -10.63
N VAL A 72 -0.92 0.80 -9.56
CA VAL A 72 -0.94 0.27 -8.19
C VAL A 72 -2.13 0.90 -7.48
N THR A 73 -3.01 0.07 -6.92
CA THR A 73 -4.16 0.56 -6.17
C THR A 73 -3.98 0.22 -4.70
N ILE A 74 -3.95 1.25 -3.87
CA ILE A 74 -3.88 1.08 -2.42
C ILE A 74 -5.28 0.74 -1.93
N VAL A 75 -5.40 -0.43 -1.30
CA VAL A 75 -6.69 -1.00 -0.92
C VAL A 75 -7.02 -0.76 0.56
N LYS A 76 -6.03 -0.87 1.41
CA LYS A 76 -6.24 -0.75 2.84
C LYS A 76 -4.94 -0.39 3.55
N ILE A 77 -5.06 0.44 4.59
CA ILE A 77 -3.94 0.77 5.46
C ILE A 77 -4.45 0.59 6.88
N GLY A 78 -3.67 -0.06 7.73
CA GLY A 78 -4.08 -0.27 9.10
C GLY A 78 -2.96 -0.75 9.98
N HIS A 79 -3.22 -0.69 11.29
CA HIS A 79 -2.29 -1.20 12.26
C HIS A 79 -2.16 -2.71 12.08
N ARG A 80 -0.96 -3.24 12.30
CA ARG A 80 -0.67 -4.66 12.07
C ARG A 80 -1.66 -5.63 12.74
N ARG A 81 -2.33 -5.18 13.81
CA ARG A 81 -3.31 -6.01 14.51
C ARG A 81 -4.65 -6.09 13.81
N ASN A 82 -4.95 -5.11 12.95
CA ASN A 82 -6.30 -4.97 12.37
C ASN A 82 -6.40 -5.29 10.89
N VAL A 83 -5.29 -5.42 10.20
CA VAL A 83 -5.28 -5.48 8.74
C VAL A 83 -5.55 -6.88 8.19
N TYR A 84 -5.48 -7.89 9.00
CA TYR A 84 -5.68 -9.27 8.55
C TYR A 84 -7.11 -9.76 8.57
N ARG A 85 -8.04 -8.89 8.78
CA ARG A 85 -9.45 -9.33 8.82
C ARG A 85 -10.18 -9.04 7.56
#